data_b7947be9713d51cb155556a448cf71f9
#
_entry.id   b7947be9713d51cb155556a448cf71f9
#
_cell.length_a   1.000
_cell.length_b   1.000
_cell.length_c   1.000
_cell.angle_alpha   90.00
_cell.angle_beta   90.00
_cell.angle_gamma   90.00
#
_symmetry.space_group_name_H-M   'P 1'
#
loop_
_entity.id
_entity.type
_entity.pdbx_description
1 polymer ?
#
loop_
_entity_poly.entity_id
_entity_poly.type
_entity_poly.pdbx_seq_one_letter_code
_entity_poly.pdbx_strand_id
1 'polypeptide(L)'
;MKELTKIEEILLVEIWRLDEQAYGVKIRQHVSGVLGKEFTYGNLYSALHQLTAKKYVVKSLGDSVPSRRGRRRIFYSVSDAGLEALQNARDMNDKLWTGLSRFAFDREKT
;
A
#
# COMPACT_ATOMS: atom_id res chain seq x y z
N MET A 1 5.78 -15.43 -9.01
CA MET A 1 5.25 -14.21 -8.41
C MET A 1 6.40 -13.27 -8.08
N LYS A 2 6.26 -12.00 -8.45
CA LYS A 2 7.29 -11.01 -8.14
C LYS A 2 7.13 -10.53 -6.70
N GLU A 3 8.24 -10.44 -6.01
CA GLU A 3 8.22 -9.95 -4.63
C GLU A 3 7.85 -8.47 -4.59
N LEU A 4 7.23 -8.08 -3.48
CA LEU A 4 6.87 -6.70 -3.23
C LEU A 4 8.05 -5.95 -2.62
N THR A 5 8.27 -4.72 -3.08
CA THR A 5 9.13 -3.81 -2.32
C THR A 5 8.39 -3.39 -1.06
N LYS A 6 9.11 -2.83 -0.09
CA LYS A 6 8.47 -2.37 1.15
C LYS A 6 7.42 -1.30 0.88
N ILE A 7 7.71 -0.38 -0.04
CA ILE A 7 6.75 0.66 -0.41
C ILE A 7 5.50 0.05 -1.05
N GLU A 8 5.67 -0.94 -1.91
CA GLU A 8 4.54 -1.62 -2.53
C GLU A 8 3.68 -2.34 -1.49
N GLU A 9 4.33 -2.99 -0.52
CA GLU A 9 3.62 -3.66 0.57
C GLU A 9 2.79 -2.65 1.37
N ILE A 10 3.40 -1.54 1.74
CA ILE A 10 2.71 -0.48 2.50
C ILE A 10 1.52 0.05 1.71
N LEU A 11 1.73 0.32 0.41
CA LEU A 11 0.64 0.81 -0.45
C LEU A 11 -0.52 -0.16 -0.50
N LEU A 12 -0.26 -1.43 -0.72
CA LEU A 12 -1.32 -2.44 -0.79
C LEU A 12 -2.08 -2.55 0.52
N VAL A 13 -1.37 -2.51 1.65
CA VAL A 13 -2.02 -2.55 2.97
C VAL A 13 -2.93 -1.34 3.16
N GLU A 14 -2.44 -0.13 2.82
CA GLU A 14 -3.25 1.07 3.04
C GLU A 14 -4.41 1.18 2.07
N ILE A 15 -4.26 0.71 0.83
CA ILE A 15 -5.38 0.62 -0.11
C ILE A 15 -6.45 -0.33 0.44
N TRP A 16 -6.03 -1.47 0.97
CA TRP A 16 -6.96 -2.43 1.59
C TRP A 16 -7.70 -1.81 2.77
N ARG A 17 -6.98 -1.10 3.66
CA ARG A 17 -7.60 -0.46 4.83
C ARG A 17 -8.61 0.61 4.42
N LEU A 18 -8.28 1.39 3.39
CA LEU A 18 -9.15 2.48 2.93
C LEU A 18 -10.39 1.98 2.22
N ASP A 19 -10.31 0.78 1.64
CA ASP A 19 -11.43 0.13 0.96
C ASP A 19 -12.06 1.08 -0.07
N GLU A 20 -13.29 1.51 0.12
CA GLU A 20 -14.01 2.36 -0.82
C GLU A 20 -13.45 3.78 -0.89
N GLN A 21 -12.60 4.17 0.05
CA GLN A 21 -12.01 5.51 0.12
C GLN A 21 -10.58 5.56 -0.44
N ALA A 22 -10.16 4.52 -1.17
CA ALA A 22 -8.79 4.43 -1.65
C ALA A 22 -8.58 5.20 -2.95
N TYR A 23 -8.43 6.52 -2.83
CA TYR A 23 -8.06 7.38 -3.95
C TYR A 23 -6.77 8.13 -3.60
N GLY A 24 -6.12 8.72 -4.62
CA GLY A 24 -4.75 9.23 -4.52
C GLY A 24 -4.43 10.04 -3.27
N VAL A 25 -5.24 11.06 -2.96
CA VAL A 25 -4.99 11.95 -1.81
C VAL A 25 -5.01 11.15 -0.51
N LYS A 26 -6.02 10.30 -0.32
CA LYS A 26 -6.16 9.50 0.89
C LYS A 26 -5.02 8.48 1.03
N ILE A 27 -4.70 7.81 -0.07
CA ILE A 27 -3.61 6.83 -0.07
C ILE A 27 -2.30 7.52 0.33
N ARG A 28 -2.00 8.67 -0.27
CA ARG A 28 -0.78 9.41 0.04
C ARG A 28 -0.71 9.81 1.51
N GLN A 29 -1.82 10.31 2.05
CA GLN A 29 -1.89 10.71 3.45
C GLN A 29 -1.59 9.54 4.38
N HIS A 30 -2.21 8.38 4.11
CA HIS A 30 -2.02 7.19 4.95
C HIS A 30 -0.62 6.63 4.84
N VAL A 31 -0.06 6.58 3.64
CA VAL A 31 1.31 6.08 3.44
C VAL A 31 2.31 7.03 4.12
N SER A 32 2.09 8.34 4.01
CA SER A 32 2.94 9.32 4.70
C SER A 32 2.91 9.10 6.21
N GLY A 33 1.74 8.79 6.76
CA GLY A 33 1.58 8.48 8.18
C GLY A 33 2.40 7.27 8.61
N VAL A 34 2.36 6.21 7.81
CA VAL A 34 3.13 4.99 8.10
C VAL A 34 4.64 5.26 8.04
N LEU A 35 5.07 6.03 7.04
CA LEU A 35 6.49 6.34 6.86
C LEU A 35 7.03 7.36 7.86
N GLY A 36 6.16 8.14 8.47
CA GLY A 36 6.58 9.23 9.35
C GLY A 36 7.20 10.40 8.61
N LYS A 37 6.96 10.50 7.31
CA LYS A 37 7.46 11.58 6.46
C LYS A 37 6.58 11.72 5.24
N GLU A 38 6.67 12.87 4.57
CA GLU A 38 5.88 13.11 3.38
C GLU A 38 6.23 12.13 2.26
N PHE A 39 5.21 11.48 1.71
CA PHE A 39 5.32 10.65 0.53
C PHE A 39 4.83 11.47 -0.66
N THR A 40 5.68 11.72 -1.63
CA THR A 40 5.35 12.62 -2.74
C THR A 40 4.35 12.01 -3.70
N TYR A 41 3.59 12.86 -4.39
CA TYR A 41 2.67 12.37 -5.43
C TYR A 41 3.42 11.65 -6.55
N GLY A 42 4.61 12.13 -6.92
CA GLY A 42 5.43 11.46 -7.93
C GLY A 42 5.74 10.03 -7.54
N ASN A 43 6.17 9.82 -6.30
CA ASN A 43 6.46 8.47 -5.80
C ASN A 43 5.20 7.62 -5.71
N LEU A 44 4.09 8.23 -5.29
CA LEU A 44 2.81 7.53 -5.21
C LEU A 44 2.39 6.99 -6.58
N TYR A 45 2.33 7.85 -7.58
CA TYR A 45 1.83 7.44 -8.89
C TYR A 45 2.78 6.51 -9.61
N SER A 46 4.09 6.67 -9.40
CA SER A 46 5.08 5.72 -9.92
C SER A 46 4.84 4.32 -9.35
N ALA A 47 4.65 4.23 -8.05
CA ALA A 47 4.41 2.94 -7.40
C ALA A 47 3.06 2.34 -7.77
N LEU A 48 2.01 3.18 -7.85
CA LEU A 48 0.68 2.72 -8.28
C LEU A 48 0.71 2.21 -9.71
N HIS A 49 1.46 2.88 -10.58
CA HIS A 49 1.63 2.42 -11.96
C HIS A 49 2.26 1.03 -12.01
N GLN A 50 3.30 0.82 -11.23
CA GLN A 50 3.95 -0.49 -11.17
C GLN A 50 3.04 -1.57 -10.62
N LEU A 51 2.29 -1.26 -9.56
CA LEU A 51 1.34 -2.22 -8.97
C LEU A 51 0.23 -2.57 -9.95
N THR A 52 -0.24 -1.59 -10.72
CA THR A 52 -1.25 -1.82 -11.75
C THR A 52 -0.69 -2.71 -12.86
N ALA A 53 0.55 -2.46 -13.27
CA ALA A 53 1.20 -3.28 -14.30
C ALA A 53 1.41 -4.72 -13.85
N LYS A 54 1.67 -4.92 -12.55
CA LYS A 54 1.79 -6.27 -11.96
C LYS A 54 0.42 -6.92 -11.75
N LYS A 55 -0.66 -6.18 -11.97
CA LYS A 55 -2.04 -6.64 -11.76
C LYS A 55 -2.37 -6.90 -10.29
N TYR A 56 -1.67 -6.23 -9.38
CA TYR A 56 -1.94 -6.32 -7.95
C TYR A 56 -2.97 -5.29 -7.51
N VAL A 57 -3.18 -4.26 -8.31
CA VAL A 57 -4.13 -3.18 -8.04
C VAL A 57 -5.00 -2.98 -9.29
N VAL A 58 -6.27 -2.69 -9.06
CA VAL A 58 -7.25 -2.39 -10.10
C VAL A 58 -7.70 -0.95 -9.93
N LYS A 59 -7.75 -0.22 -11.04
CA LYS A 59 -8.28 1.14 -11.05
C LYS A 59 -9.77 1.12 -11.38
N SER A 60 -10.50 2.05 -10.81
CA SER A 60 -11.88 2.31 -11.20
C SER A 60 -12.16 3.81 -11.15
N LEU A 61 -13.09 4.26 -11.96
CA LEU A 61 -13.52 5.65 -11.94
C LEU A 61 -14.70 5.80 -11.01
N GLY A 62 -14.62 6.79 -10.14
CA GLY A 62 -15.75 7.17 -9.31
C GLY A 62 -16.71 8.05 -10.08
N ASP A 63 -17.80 8.44 -9.42
CA ASP A 63 -18.80 9.31 -10.02
C ASP A 63 -18.26 10.74 -10.17
N SER A 64 -18.76 11.42 -11.20
CA SER A 64 -18.49 12.84 -11.39
C SER A 64 -19.08 13.65 -10.23
N VAL A 65 -18.32 14.62 -9.73
CA VAL A 65 -18.78 15.49 -8.65
C VAL A 65 -18.70 16.94 -9.14
N PRO A 66 -19.80 17.72 -9.03
CA PRO A 66 -19.81 19.11 -9.52
C PRO A 66 -18.70 19.98 -8.94
N SER A 67 -18.36 19.80 -7.66
CA SER A 67 -17.29 20.55 -7.00
C SER A 67 -15.91 20.30 -7.62
N ARG A 68 -15.78 19.28 -8.46
CA ARG A 68 -14.55 18.91 -9.15
C ARG A 68 -14.60 19.22 -10.64
N ARG A 69 -15.55 20.05 -11.04
CA ARG A 69 -15.76 20.44 -12.42
C ARG A 69 -15.97 19.25 -13.35
N GLY A 70 -16.75 18.26 -12.90
CA GLY A 70 -17.03 17.06 -13.67
C GLY A 70 -15.93 16.02 -13.70
N ARG A 71 -14.77 16.28 -13.09
CA ARG A 71 -13.69 15.31 -13.04
C ARG A 71 -14.03 14.18 -12.06
N ARG A 72 -13.70 12.97 -12.45
CA ARG A 72 -13.91 11.79 -11.63
C ARG A 72 -12.66 11.48 -10.83
N ARG A 73 -12.86 10.96 -9.63
CA ARG A 73 -11.75 10.40 -8.85
C ARG A 73 -11.41 9.03 -9.38
N ILE A 74 -10.12 8.72 -9.35
CA ILE A 74 -9.66 7.37 -9.63
C ILE A 74 -9.50 6.67 -8.30
N PHE A 75 -10.22 5.55 -8.15
CA PHE A 75 -10.13 4.69 -6.98
C PHE A 75 -9.28 3.47 -7.30
N TYR A 76 -8.69 2.92 -6.28
CA TYR A 76 -7.83 1.74 -6.39
C TYR A 76 -8.34 0.67 -5.45
N SER A 77 -8.19 -0.58 -5.86
CA SER A 77 -8.51 -1.72 -5.00
C SER A 77 -7.47 -2.80 -5.20
N VAL A 78 -7.29 -3.62 -4.17
CA VAL A 78 -6.32 -4.71 -4.21
C VAL A 78 -6.99 -5.90 -4.89
N SER A 79 -6.34 -6.43 -5.92
CA SER A 79 -6.83 -7.61 -6.64
C SER A 79 -6.56 -8.88 -5.83
N ASP A 80 -7.14 -10.01 -6.28
CA ASP A 80 -6.86 -11.30 -5.65
C ASP A 80 -5.37 -11.62 -5.69
N ALA A 81 -4.71 -11.33 -6.83
CA ALA A 81 -3.27 -11.52 -6.95
C ALA A 81 -2.50 -10.61 -5.98
N GLY A 82 -2.99 -9.38 -5.77
CA GLY A 82 -2.40 -8.47 -4.80
C GLY A 82 -2.54 -8.96 -3.37
N LEU A 83 -3.69 -9.53 -3.01
CA LEU A 83 -3.90 -10.13 -1.70
C LEU A 83 -2.95 -11.32 -1.48
N GLU A 84 -2.79 -12.14 -2.50
CA GLU A 84 -1.86 -13.26 -2.42
C GLU A 84 -0.42 -12.78 -2.23
N ALA A 85 -0.02 -11.73 -2.94
CA ALA A 85 1.30 -11.13 -2.78
C ALA A 85 1.51 -10.59 -1.36
N LEU A 86 0.47 -9.95 -0.78
CA LEU A 86 0.52 -9.48 0.59
C LEU A 86 0.66 -10.63 1.59
N GLN A 87 -0.09 -11.71 1.38
CA GLN A 87 -0.01 -12.88 2.25
C GLN A 87 1.40 -13.47 2.23
N ASN A 88 1.99 -13.57 1.06
CA ASN A 88 3.36 -14.08 0.92
C ASN A 88 4.38 -13.16 1.59
N ALA A 89 4.20 -11.85 1.46
CA ALA A 89 5.08 -10.88 2.11
C ALA A 89 4.99 -10.99 3.64
N ARG A 90 3.78 -11.14 4.16
CA ARG A 90 3.55 -11.31 5.60
C ARG A 90 4.22 -12.60 6.09
N ASP A 91 4.02 -13.69 5.38
CA ASP A 91 4.60 -14.98 5.76
C ASP A 91 6.13 -14.91 5.77
N MET A 92 6.71 -14.24 4.79
CA MET A 92 8.16 -14.04 4.73
C MET A 92 8.65 -13.19 5.91
N ASN A 93 7.94 -12.12 6.23
CA ASN A 93 8.29 -11.28 7.37
C ASN A 93 8.21 -12.06 8.68
N ASP A 94 7.16 -12.86 8.85
CA ASP A 94 6.99 -13.67 10.06
C ASP A 94 8.16 -14.66 10.21
N LYS A 95 8.56 -15.31 9.14
CA LYS A 95 9.70 -16.22 9.17
C LYS A 95 11.00 -15.50 9.49
N LEU A 96 11.20 -14.34 8.89
CA LEU A 96 12.39 -13.53 9.10
C LEU A 96 12.55 -13.14 10.56
N TRP A 97 11.45 -12.72 11.19
CA TRP A 97 11.50 -12.20 12.55
C TRP A 97 11.33 -13.26 13.63
N THR A 98 10.99 -14.50 13.27
CA THR A 98 10.78 -15.58 14.23
C THR A 98 12.05 -15.83 15.04
N GLY A 99 11.92 -15.75 16.35
CA GLY A 99 13.00 -16.00 17.29
C GLY A 99 14.02 -14.90 17.45
N LEU A 100 13.91 -13.81 16.65
CA LEU A 100 14.90 -12.74 16.69
C LEU A 100 14.39 -11.46 17.35
N SER A 101 13.16 -11.04 17.05
CA SER A 101 12.69 -9.71 17.42
C SER A 101 12.72 -9.44 18.91
N ARG A 102 12.15 -10.34 19.71
CA ARG A 102 12.16 -10.16 21.17
C ARG A 102 13.57 -10.19 21.71
N PHE A 103 14.34 -11.15 21.26
CA PHE A 103 15.69 -11.36 21.77
C PHE A 103 16.59 -10.13 21.52
N ALA A 104 16.51 -9.56 20.31
CA ALA A 104 17.32 -8.40 19.96
C ALA A 104 16.99 -7.18 20.82
N PHE A 105 15.71 -6.94 21.07
CA PHE A 105 15.26 -5.80 21.85
C PHE A 105 15.50 -5.99 23.35
N ASP A 106 15.36 -7.20 23.85
CA ASP A 106 15.59 -7.50 25.25
C ASP A 106 17.05 -7.26 25.66
N ARG A 107 17.99 -7.46 24.73
CA ARG A 107 19.41 -7.22 25.03
C ARG A 107 19.72 -5.76 25.33
N GLU A 108 18.96 -4.84 24.75
CA GLU A 108 19.18 -3.42 24.97
C GLU A 108 18.69 -2.94 26.33
N LYS A 109 17.90 -3.75 27.01
CA LYS A 109 17.30 -3.41 28.29
C LYS A 109 18.15 -3.84 29.48
N THR A 110 19.18 -4.58 29.24
CA THR A 110 20.09 -5.06 30.31
C THR A 110 21.43 -4.28 30.40
#